data_402611b89d58225bc7aa7b9934af819c
#
_entry.id   402611b89d58225bc7aa7b9934af819c
#
_cell.length_a   1.000
_cell.length_b   1.000
_cell.length_c   1.000
_cell.angle_alpha   90.00
_cell.angle_beta   90.00
_cell.angle_gamma   90.00
#
_symmetry.space_group_name_H-M   'P 1'
#
loop_
_entity.id
_entity.type
_entity.pdbx_description
1 polymer ?
#
loop_
_entity_poly.entity_id
_entity_poly.type
_entity_poly.pdbx_seq_one_letter_code
_entity_poly.pdbx_strand_id
1 'polypeptide(L)'
;MSSKNTKFRIFVDGSYDDRCNVGTVAYNIQNVVIVGNKVININIFNKSFAQKVDCKHSLDSEVKAISLGFDTFKKITYSNPIVKQVPVRIKSDSVPLIKYITKGLWKDDVTFDENLLEDLNKLQKEYKQIREIYPNFKLSYIPSKKNLAHNNAYEMLRWERSIL
;
A
#
# COMPACT_ATOMS: atom_id res chain seq x y z
N MET A 1 18.32 -22.18 9.55
CA MET A 1 18.18 -21.84 8.15
C MET A 1 17.65 -20.44 7.97
N SER A 2 18.21 -19.76 7.03
CA SER A 2 17.86 -18.38 6.84
C SER A 2 16.45 -18.19 6.27
N SER A 3 15.76 -17.19 6.78
CA SER A 3 14.48 -16.71 6.24
C SER A 3 14.63 -15.99 4.89
N LYS A 4 15.73 -16.24 4.14
CA LYS A 4 16.08 -15.49 2.93
C LYS A 4 15.01 -15.53 1.84
N ASN A 5 14.17 -16.56 1.83
CA ASN A 5 13.12 -16.74 0.82
C ASN A 5 11.74 -16.36 1.34
N THR A 6 11.65 -15.83 2.55
CA THR A 6 10.37 -15.45 3.14
C THR A 6 10.05 -14.04 2.71
N LYS A 7 9.09 -13.91 1.81
CA LYS A 7 8.68 -12.60 1.28
C LYS A 7 7.19 -12.42 1.46
N PHE A 8 6.84 -11.37 2.15
CA PHE A 8 5.46 -10.92 2.24
C PHE A 8 5.40 -9.51 1.66
N ARG A 9 4.66 -9.36 0.57
CA ARG A 9 4.54 -8.09 -0.14
C ARG A 9 3.08 -7.71 -0.28
N ILE A 10 2.78 -6.47 0.02
CA ILE A 10 1.47 -5.87 -0.23
C ILE A 10 1.69 -4.77 -1.25
N PHE A 11 1.26 -5.03 -2.48
CA PHE A 11 1.28 -4.03 -3.55
C PHE A 11 0.07 -3.14 -3.37
N VAL A 12 0.25 -1.84 -3.49
CA VAL A 12 -0.85 -0.87 -3.41
C VAL A 12 -0.78 0.09 -4.60
N ASP A 13 -1.92 0.49 -5.11
CA ASP A 13 -2.00 1.47 -6.17
C ASP A 13 -3.31 2.25 -6.08
N GLY A 14 -3.25 3.52 -6.47
CA GLY A 14 -4.39 4.39 -6.62
C GLY A 14 -4.57 4.78 -8.07
N SER A 15 -5.80 4.99 -8.48
CA SER A 15 -6.12 5.49 -9.81
C SER A 15 -7.17 6.59 -9.70
N TYR A 16 -7.11 7.58 -10.58
CA TYR A 16 -8.00 8.73 -10.50
C TYR A 16 -8.34 9.23 -11.91
N ASP A 17 -9.60 9.58 -12.10
CA ASP A 17 -10.08 10.23 -13.33
C ASP A 17 -10.64 11.60 -12.97
N ASP A 18 -9.96 12.66 -13.40
CA ASP A 18 -10.33 14.05 -13.14
C ASP A 18 -11.57 14.51 -13.88
N ARG A 19 -11.94 13.83 -14.96
CA ARG A 19 -13.13 14.16 -15.75
C ARG A 19 -14.42 13.84 -15.01
N CYS A 20 -14.41 12.84 -14.16
CA CYS A 20 -15.58 12.43 -13.40
C CYS A 20 -15.35 12.43 -11.88
N ASN A 21 -14.20 12.92 -11.41
CA ASN A 21 -13.81 12.98 -9.99
C ASN A 21 -13.94 11.63 -9.28
N VAL A 22 -13.57 10.57 -9.97
CA VAL A 22 -13.61 9.21 -9.42
C VAL A 22 -12.20 8.73 -9.13
N GLY A 23 -11.99 8.27 -7.90
CA GLY A 23 -10.76 7.61 -7.48
C GLY A 23 -11.02 6.17 -7.09
N THR A 24 -10.01 5.33 -7.25
CA THR A 24 -10.03 3.96 -6.77
C THR A 24 -8.69 3.62 -6.11
N VAL A 25 -8.73 2.70 -5.17
CA VAL A 25 -7.55 2.15 -4.53
C VAL A 25 -7.60 0.64 -4.58
N ALA A 26 -6.45 0.01 -4.64
CA ALA A 26 -6.36 -1.44 -4.71
C ALA A 26 -5.14 -1.96 -3.95
N TYR A 27 -5.22 -3.20 -3.51
CA TYR A 27 -4.05 -3.95 -3.06
C TYR A 27 -4.00 -5.33 -3.72
N ASN A 28 -2.79 -5.88 -3.75
CA ASN A 28 -2.54 -7.27 -4.15
C ASN A 28 -1.47 -7.83 -3.21
N ILE A 29 -1.69 -9.04 -2.71
CA ILE A 29 -0.83 -9.64 -1.69
C ILE A 29 -0.12 -10.86 -2.26
N GLN A 30 1.21 -10.88 -2.13
CA GLN A 30 2.03 -12.08 -2.28
C GLN A 30 2.34 -12.63 -0.89
N ASN A 31 1.85 -13.81 -0.59
CA ASN A 31 1.84 -14.34 0.76
C ASN A 31 2.41 -15.76 0.89
N VAL A 32 3.47 -16.05 0.17
CA VAL A 32 4.21 -17.27 0.44
C VAL A 32 5.23 -17.00 1.53
N VAL A 33 5.05 -17.66 2.65
CA VAL A 33 5.92 -17.51 3.81
C VAL A 33 6.63 -18.83 4.07
N ILE A 34 7.96 -18.79 4.03
CA ILE A 34 8.80 -19.92 4.42
C ILE A 34 9.42 -19.59 5.76
N VAL A 35 9.04 -20.32 6.80
CA VAL A 35 9.62 -20.17 8.14
C VAL A 35 10.40 -21.44 8.45
N GLY A 36 11.73 -21.30 8.54
CA GLY A 36 12.62 -22.44 8.68
C GLY A 36 12.50 -23.37 7.46
N ASN A 37 12.17 -24.64 7.70
CA ASN A 37 11.97 -25.65 6.65
C ASN A 37 10.48 -25.83 6.25
N LYS A 38 9.59 -25.01 6.80
CA LYS A 38 8.15 -25.12 6.54
C LYS A 38 7.67 -24.03 5.63
N VAL A 39 6.92 -24.39 4.61
CA VAL A 39 6.14 -23.44 3.83
C VAL A 39 4.81 -23.24 4.55
N ILE A 40 4.57 -22.00 4.98
CA ILE A 40 3.32 -21.63 5.64
C ILE A 40 2.54 -20.77 4.69
N ASN A 41 1.39 -21.28 4.25
CA ASN A 41 0.44 -20.49 3.49
C ASN A 41 -0.38 -19.65 4.45
N ILE A 42 -0.23 -18.34 4.37
CA ILE A 42 -1.07 -17.43 5.11
C ILE A 42 -2.41 -17.39 4.40
N ASN A 43 -3.43 -17.91 5.07
CA ASN A 43 -4.77 -17.92 4.53
C ASN A 43 -5.38 -16.52 4.68
N ILE A 44 -5.35 -15.75 3.60
CA ILE A 44 -5.90 -14.40 3.56
C ILE A 44 -7.11 -14.45 2.63
N PHE A 45 -8.26 -14.02 3.14
CA PHE A 45 -9.53 -14.08 2.40
C PHE A 45 -9.47 -13.36 1.06
N ASN A 46 -8.82 -12.21 1.00
CA ASN A 46 -8.71 -11.44 -0.23
C ASN A 46 -7.24 -11.16 -0.52
N LYS A 47 -6.67 -11.87 -1.51
CA LYS A 47 -5.32 -11.60 -2.01
C LYS A 47 -5.28 -10.36 -2.89
N SER A 48 -6.40 -9.96 -3.45
CA SER A 48 -6.55 -8.72 -4.20
C SER A 48 -7.87 -8.06 -3.85
N PHE A 49 -7.87 -6.74 -3.91
CA PHE A 49 -9.02 -5.93 -3.54
C PHE A 49 -8.95 -4.60 -4.27
N ALA A 50 -10.09 -4.08 -4.68
CA ALA A 50 -10.19 -2.74 -5.22
C ALA A 50 -11.52 -2.12 -4.80
N GLN A 51 -11.49 -0.81 -4.52
CA GLN A 51 -12.70 -0.07 -4.15
C GLN A 51 -12.64 1.37 -4.62
N LYS A 52 -13.82 1.96 -4.80
CA LYS A 52 -13.99 3.38 -5.02
C LYS A 52 -13.67 4.15 -3.75
N VAL A 53 -13.02 5.31 -3.90
CA VAL A 53 -12.73 6.23 -2.80
C VAL A 53 -13.00 7.66 -3.23
N ASP A 54 -13.28 8.52 -2.27
CA ASP A 54 -13.40 9.95 -2.51
C ASP A 54 -12.01 10.55 -2.70
N CYS A 55 -11.76 11.09 -3.88
CA CYS A 55 -10.49 11.71 -4.23
C CYS A 55 -10.73 13.05 -4.91
N LYS A 56 -9.83 13.99 -4.66
CA LYS A 56 -9.83 15.29 -5.33
C LYS A 56 -8.84 15.37 -6.48
N HIS A 57 -7.82 14.51 -6.46
CA HIS A 57 -6.76 14.46 -7.47
C HIS A 57 -5.99 13.14 -7.36
N SER A 58 -5.11 12.89 -8.33
CA SER A 58 -4.40 11.63 -8.44
C SER A 58 -3.50 11.34 -7.22
N LEU A 59 -2.83 12.35 -6.69
CA LEU A 59 -1.96 12.17 -5.52
C LEU A 59 -2.75 11.72 -4.28
N ASP A 60 -3.98 12.22 -4.11
CA ASP A 60 -4.89 11.82 -3.05
C ASP A 60 -5.23 10.32 -3.13
N SER A 61 -5.46 9.79 -4.34
CA SER A 61 -5.70 8.36 -4.52
C SER A 61 -4.48 7.51 -4.12
N GLU A 62 -3.28 8.00 -4.40
CA GLU A 62 -2.05 7.31 -4.03
C GLU A 62 -1.83 7.30 -2.50
N VAL A 63 -2.14 8.40 -1.83
CA VAL A 63 -2.09 8.48 -0.36
C VAL A 63 -3.07 7.47 0.25
N LYS A 64 -4.29 7.43 -0.25
CA LYS A 64 -5.31 6.48 0.22
C LYS A 64 -4.93 5.03 -0.06
N ALA A 65 -4.24 4.76 -1.17
CA ALA A 65 -3.72 3.43 -1.46
C ALA A 65 -2.68 2.97 -0.44
N ILE A 66 -1.74 3.85 -0.08
CA ILE A 66 -0.74 3.52 0.95
C ILE A 66 -1.41 3.30 2.31
N SER A 67 -2.38 4.13 2.67
CA SER A 67 -3.18 3.96 3.89
C SER A 67 -3.88 2.59 3.91
N LEU A 68 -4.46 2.18 2.80
CA LEU A 68 -5.06 0.86 2.64
C LEU A 68 -4.04 -0.26 2.87
N GLY A 69 -2.82 -0.09 2.37
CA GLY A 69 -1.73 -1.05 2.58
C GLY A 69 -1.38 -1.21 4.06
N PHE A 70 -1.29 -0.11 4.80
CA PHE A 70 -1.01 -0.14 6.24
C PHE A 70 -2.15 -0.81 7.01
N ASP A 71 -3.39 -0.49 6.70
CA ASP A 71 -4.56 -1.10 7.33
C ASP A 71 -4.64 -2.60 7.03
N THR A 72 -4.35 -2.99 5.80
CA THR A 72 -4.30 -4.39 5.38
C THR A 72 -3.22 -5.15 6.15
N PHE A 73 -2.04 -4.58 6.30
CA PHE A 73 -0.96 -5.16 7.10
C PHE A 73 -1.41 -5.39 8.55
N LYS A 74 -2.06 -4.42 9.17
CA LYS A 74 -2.55 -4.55 10.55
C LYS A 74 -3.56 -5.68 10.69
N LYS A 75 -4.50 -5.79 9.76
CA LYS A 75 -5.49 -6.88 9.74
C LYS A 75 -4.84 -8.24 9.59
N ILE A 76 -3.85 -8.34 8.69
CA ILE A 76 -3.13 -9.59 8.44
C ILE A 76 -2.33 -10.00 9.68
N THR A 77 -1.62 -9.09 10.32
CA THR A 77 -0.83 -9.39 11.52
C THR A 77 -1.71 -9.78 12.70
N TYR A 78 -2.89 -9.22 12.80
CA TYR A 78 -3.85 -9.61 13.82
C TYR A 78 -4.34 -11.04 13.61
N SER A 79 -4.69 -11.41 12.37
CA SER A 79 -5.21 -12.74 12.04
C SER A 79 -4.11 -13.81 11.92
N ASN A 80 -2.91 -13.42 11.54
CA ASN A 80 -1.78 -14.32 11.27
C ASN A 80 -0.51 -13.82 11.94
N PRO A 81 -0.32 -14.07 13.23
CA PRO A 81 0.84 -13.53 13.97
C PRO A 81 2.20 -13.93 13.40
N ILE A 82 2.28 -15.00 12.60
CA ILE A 82 3.51 -15.44 11.94
C ILE A 82 4.10 -14.34 11.05
N VAL A 83 3.28 -13.45 10.53
CA VAL A 83 3.71 -12.31 9.68
C VAL A 83 4.68 -11.39 10.43
N LYS A 84 4.59 -11.34 11.76
CA LYS A 84 5.50 -10.55 12.60
C LYS A 84 6.96 -11.02 12.52
N GLN A 85 7.18 -12.27 12.12
CA GLN A 85 8.51 -12.90 12.09
C GLN A 85 9.18 -12.76 10.74
N VAL A 86 8.53 -12.20 9.75
CA VAL A 86 9.02 -12.15 8.38
C VAL A 86 9.09 -10.72 7.87
N PRO A 87 10.01 -10.42 6.94
CA PRO A 87 10.05 -9.11 6.30
C PRO A 87 8.77 -8.85 5.52
N VAL A 88 8.17 -7.70 5.78
CA VAL A 88 6.96 -7.23 5.07
C VAL A 88 7.30 -5.95 4.32
N ARG A 89 6.90 -5.90 3.06
CA ARG A 89 7.08 -4.73 2.21
C ARG A 89 5.73 -4.26 1.69
N ILE A 90 5.39 -3.01 1.99
CA ILE A 90 4.34 -2.31 1.26
C ILE A 90 5.00 -1.72 0.02
N LYS A 91 4.51 -2.07 -1.16
CA LYS A 91 5.08 -1.66 -2.44
C LYS A 91 4.18 -0.63 -3.11
N SER A 92 4.70 0.56 -3.34
CA SER A 92 4.03 1.65 -4.05
C SER A 92 4.92 2.16 -5.18
N ASP A 93 4.33 2.69 -6.23
CA ASP A 93 5.08 3.32 -7.32
C ASP A 93 5.21 4.85 -7.15
N SER A 94 4.72 5.40 -6.06
CA SER A 94 4.82 6.84 -5.80
C SER A 94 6.08 7.19 -5.00
N VAL A 95 7.16 7.48 -5.70
CA VAL A 95 8.45 7.86 -5.10
C VAL A 95 8.31 9.06 -4.14
N PRO A 96 7.61 10.17 -4.52
CA PRO A 96 7.49 11.33 -3.63
C PRO A 96 6.83 10.99 -2.29
N LEU A 97 5.76 10.21 -2.33
CA LEU A 97 5.04 9.82 -1.10
C LEU A 97 5.88 8.92 -0.21
N ILE A 98 6.59 7.96 -0.81
CA ILE A 98 7.49 7.08 -0.06
C ILE A 98 8.56 7.90 0.66
N LYS A 99 9.18 8.85 -0.02
CA LYS A 99 10.22 9.70 0.56
C LYS A 99 9.68 10.55 1.72
N TYR A 100 8.49 11.10 1.57
CA TYR A 100 7.88 11.89 2.64
C TYR A 100 7.54 11.02 3.86
N ILE A 101 6.86 9.90 3.64
CA ILE A 101 6.41 9.03 4.72
C ILE A 101 7.60 8.40 5.47
N THR A 102 8.63 7.97 4.74
CA THR A 102 9.77 7.26 5.34
C THR A 102 10.87 8.19 5.86
N LYS A 103 11.08 9.33 5.23
CA LYS A 103 12.23 10.22 5.51
C LYS A 103 11.86 11.67 5.79
N GLY A 104 10.59 12.04 5.65
CA GLY A 104 10.15 13.42 5.80
C GLY A 104 10.64 14.35 4.69
N LEU A 105 11.08 13.83 3.56
CA LEU A 105 11.63 14.61 2.45
C LEU A 105 10.58 14.89 1.40
N TRP A 106 10.46 16.15 1.00
CA TRP A 106 9.54 16.58 -0.05
C TRP A 106 10.22 17.55 -1.01
N LYS A 107 9.85 17.44 -2.29
CA LYS A 107 10.34 18.39 -3.30
C LYS A 107 9.52 19.67 -3.27
N ASP A 108 10.20 20.82 -3.25
CA ASP A 108 9.59 22.14 -3.14
C ASP A 108 8.70 22.55 -4.32
N ASP A 109 8.81 21.82 -5.45
CA ASP A 109 8.03 22.09 -6.65
C ASP A 109 6.64 21.46 -6.66
N VAL A 110 6.29 20.70 -5.62
CA VAL A 110 4.96 20.09 -5.49
C VAL A 110 4.21 20.75 -4.35
N THR A 111 3.09 21.36 -4.69
CA THR A 111 2.20 21.99 -3.70
C THR A 111 1.18 20.99 -3.21
N PHE A 112 0.95 20.98 -1.90
CA PHE A 112 -0.11 20.20 -1.28
C PHE A 112 -1.30 21.07 -0.94
N ASP A 113 -2.50 20.49 -0.98
CA ASP A 113 -3.57 21.06 -0.18
C ASP A 113 -3.40 20.65 1.30
N GLU A 114 -4.04 21.38 2.20
CA GLU A 114 -3.91 21.16 3.65
C GLU A 114 -4.41 19.79 4.07
N ASN A 115 -5.46 19.27 3.43
CA ASN A 115 -6.03 17.95 3.73
C ASN A 115 -5.06 16.83 3.36
N LEU A 116 -4.40 16.96 2.22
CA LEU A 116 -3.39 15.99 1.78
C LEU A 116 -2.21 15.97 2.74
N LEU A 117 -1.74 17.13 3.16
CA LEU A 117 -0.64 17.25 4.10
C LEU A 117 -0.99 16.61 5.45
N GLU A 118 -2.21 16.82 5.93
CA GLU A 118 -2.69 16.19 7.16
C GLU A 118 -2.68 14.66 7.05
N ASP A 119 -3.18 14.12 5.94
CA ASP A 119 -3.19 12.68 5.69
C ASP A 119 -1.78 12.11 5.60
N LEU A 120 -0.86 12.82 4.95
CA LEU A 120 0.54 12.43 4.86
C LEU A 120 1.23 12.42 6.22
N ASN A 121 0.95 13.40 7.06
CA ASN A 121 1.51 13.47 8.40
C ASN A 121 0.99 12.32 9.28
N LYS A 122 -0.26 11.95 9.13
CA LYS A 122 -0.83 10.77 9.79
C LYS A 122 -0.12 9.49 9.36
N LEU A 123 0.10 9.31 8.05
CA LEU A 123 0.80 8.14 7.52
C LEU A 123 2.26 8.09 7.98
N GLN A 124 2.94 9.23 8.04
CA GLN A 124 4.31 9.30 8.54
C GLN A 124 4.38 8.84 9.99
N LYS A 125 3.48 9.33 10.83
CA LYS A 125 3.39 8.94 12.24
C LYS A 125 3.06 7.45 12.39
N GLU A 126 2.10 6.96 11.64
CA GLU A 126 1.68 5.56 11.63
C GLU A 126 2.84 4.65 11.18
N TYR A 127 3.57 5.03 10.16
CA TYR A 127 4.73 4.28 9.67
C TYR A 127 5.78 4.12 10.78
N LYS A 128 6.09 5.20 11.49
CA LYS A 128 7.03 5.15 12.62
C LYS A 128 6.53 4.21 13.72
N GLN A 129 5.25 4.30 14.07
CA GLN A 129 4.64 3.44 15.10
C GLN A 129 4.68 1.96 14.71
N ILE A 130 4.36 1.64 13.46
CA ILE A 130 4.44 0.26 12.97
C ILE A 130 5.88 -0.25 13.04
N ARG A 131 6.84 0.55 12.62
CA ARG A 131 8.24 0.13 12.62
C ARG A 131 8.83 -0.07 14.02
N GLU A 132 8.34 0.64 15.01
CA GLU A 132 8.73 0.42 16.41
C GLU A 132 8.34 -0.98 16.90
N ILE A 133 7.17 -1.46 16.46
CA ILE A 133 6.64 -2.78 16.84
C ILE A 133 7.17 -3.87 15.90
N TYR A 134 7.28 -3.56 14.60
CA TYR A 134 7.67 -4.50 13.56
C TYR A 134 8.84 -3.92 12.75
N PRO A 135 10.11 -4.09 13.22
CA PRO A 135 11.28 -3.50 12.54
C PRO A 135 11.48 -3.99 11.11
N ASN A 136 10.93 -5.17 10.78
CA ASN A 136 11.02 -5.75 9.44
C ASN A 136 9.96 -5.21 8.45
N PHE A 137 9.09 -4.32 8.89
CA PHE A 137 8.11 -3.65 8.04
C PHE A 137 8.76 -2.47 7.33
N LYS A 138 8.54 -2.35 6.03
CA LYS A 138 9.02 -1.21 5.24
C LYS A 138 8.02 -0.83 4.13
N LEU A 139 7.92 0.47 3.88
CA LEU A 139 7.31 1.02 2.68
C LEU A 139 8.43 1.21 1.65
N SER A 140 8.27 0.66 0.46
CA SER A 140 9.30 0.69 -0.57
C SER A 140 8.72 0.87 -1.97
N TYR A 141 9.59 1.29 -2.89
CA TYR A 141 9.24 1.57 -4.26
C TYR A 141 9.18 0.30 -5.11
N ILE A 142 8.25 0.31 -6.05
CA ILE A 142 8.20 -0.63 -7.17
C ILE A 142 7.78 0.13 -8.43
N PRO A 143 8.38 -0.14 -9.61
CA PRO A 143 7.91 0.47 -10.85
C PRO A 143 6.45 0.11 -11.15
N SER A 144 5.69 1.03 -11.74
CA SER A 144 4.28 0.82 -12.08
C SER A 144 4.04 -0.46 -12.86
N LYS A 145 4.92 -0.77 -13.81
CA LYS A 145 4.84 -1.98 -14.65
C LYS A 145 4.88 -3.29 -13.84
N LYS A 146 5.47 -3.26 -12.65
CA LYS A 146 5.63 -4.41 -11.76
C LYS A 146 4.68 -4.37 -10.57
N ASN A 147 3.87 -3.32 -10.46
CA ASN A 147 2.93 -3.18 -9.37
C ASN A 147 1.68 -4.02 -9.66
N LEU A 148 1.53 -5.11 -8.90
CA LEU A 148 0.42 -6.05 -9.09
C LEU A 148 -0.96 -5.45 -8.77
N ALA A 149 -1.01 -4.37 -8.01
CA ALA A 149 -2.27 -3.68 -7.70
C ALA A 149 -2.72 -2.73 -8.81
N HIS A 150 -1.84 -2.38 -9.75
CA HIS A 150 -2.11 -1.39 -10.78
C HIS A 150 -3.34 -1.75 -11.63
N ASN A 151 -3.37 -2.97 -12.15
CA ASN A 151 -4.50 -3.42 -12.96
C ASN A 151 -5.81 -3.45 -12.17
N ASN A 152 -5.76 -3.84 -10.91
CA ASN A 152 -6.94 -3.90 -10.04
C ASN A 152 -7.55 -2.51 -9.85
N ALA A 153 -6.72 -1.50 -9.57
CA ALA A 153 -7.18 -0.12 -9.41
C ALA A 153 -7.74 0.44 -10.72
N TYR A 154 -7.06 0.19 -11.82
CA TYR A 154 -7.47 0.66 -13.14
C TYR A 154 -8.78 0.01 -13.61
N GLU A 155 -8.93 -1.30 -13.43
CA GLU A 155 -10.15 -2.03 -13.80
C GLU A 155 -11.35 -1.53 -12.98
N MET A 156 -11.16 -1.30 -11.69
CA MET A 156 -12.20 -0.73 -10.84
C MET A 156 -12.59 0.68 -11.29
N LEU A 157 -11.61 1.50 -11.68
CA LEU A 157 -11.87 2.84 -12.20
C LEU A 157 -12.69 2.80 -13.49
N ARG A 158 -12.34 1.89 -14.40
CA ARG A 158 -13.10 1.68 -15.65
C ARG A 158 -14.54 1.29 -15.36
N TRP A 159 -14.76 0.40 -14.43
CA TRP A 159 -16.08 -0.05 -14.04
C TRP A 159 -16.90 1.13 -13.46
N GLU A 160 -16.31 1.89 -12.56
CA GLU A 160 -16.96 3.07 -11.96
C GLU A 160 -17.33 4.11 -13.02
N ARG A 161 -16.48 4.34 -14.01
CA ARG A 161 -16.78 5.25 -15.12
C ARG A 161 -17.95 4.76 -15.98
N SER A 162 -18.09 3.46 -16.14
CA SER A 162 -19.15 2.88 -17.00
C SER A 162 -20.54 3.02 -16.42
N ILE A 163 -20.67 3.24 -15.11
CA ILE A 163 -21.96 3.38 -14.42
C ILE A 163 -22.35 4.83 -14.12
N LEU A 164 -21.50 5.78 -14.49
CA LEU A 164 -21.77 7.22 -14.31
C LEU A 164 -22.70 7.77 -15.40
#